data_114bcc384f744cd526a7ddfaa3ba2509
#
_entry.id   114bcc384f744cd526a7ddfaa3ba2509
#
_cell.length_a   1.000
_cell.length_b   1.000
_cell.length_c   1.000
_cell.angle_alpha   90.00
_cell.angle_beta   90.00
_cell.angle_gamma   90.00
#
_symmetry.space_group_name_H-M   'P 1'
#
loop_
_entity.id
_entity.type
_entity.pdbx_description
1 polymer ?
#
loop_
_entity_poly.entity_id
_entity_poly.type
_entity_poly.pdbx_seq_one_letter_code
_entity_poly.pdbx_strand_id
1 'polypeptide(L)'
;MVTQRKKWLSGVVAGLLMAASVTASAEEKTLHVYNWSDYIAPDTLAKFQKETGIKVVYDVFDSNEVLEGKLMAGSTGYDLVVPSSNFLERQSQAGIFEPLDKSKMPNYKNLDPEMLKLVAHNDKDNKYGIPYLMVTTGIGYNVDKVKAALGKDAPVDSWDLILKPENLEKLKSCGVSFLDAPSEVYATVLHYLGKDPNSTNAADYTGAANDLLLKLRPNIRYFHSSQYINDLANGDICVAIGWAGDVWQAANRAKEAKNGVNVSYFIPKEGALA
;
A
#
# COMPACT_ATOMS: atom_id res chain seq x y z
N MET A 1 92.36 42.47 -7.57
CA MET A 1 93.43 41.46 -7.66
C MET A 1 92.85 40.15 -7.16
N VAL A 2 92.85 39.12 -8.01
CA VAL A 2 92.63 37.68 -7.71
C VAL A 2 91.22 37.27 -7.47
N THR A 3 90.54 36.76 -8.49
CA THR A 3 90.43 35.45 -9.13
C THR A 3 89.84 34.33 -8.26
N GLN A 4 88.78 33.76 -8.90
CA GLN A 4 88.48 32.31 -9.07
C GLN A 4 87.66 31.67 -7.96
N ARG A 5 86.71 30.76 -8.17
CA ARG A 5 86.41 29.82 -9.28
C ARG A 5 85.00 29.33 -9.17
N LYS A 6 84.35 29.09 -10.33
CA LYS A 6 83.14 28.30 -10.51
C LYS A 6 83.35 26.86 -10.05
N LYS A 7 82.36 26.31 -9.35
CA LYS A 7 82.08 24.86 -9.35
C LYS A 7 80.62 24.63 -9.61
N TRP A 8 80.35 23.98 -10.69
CA TRP A 8 79.07 23.41 -11.07
C TRP A 8 78.82 22.22 -10.15
N LEU A 9 77.62 22.17 -9.59
CA LEU A 9 77.04 20.93 -9.03
C LEU A 9 75.66 20.73 -9.66
N SER A 10 75.64 19.74 -10.54
CA SER A 10 74.39 19.21 -11.14
C SER A 10 73.60 18.56 -10.07
N GLY A 11 72.49 19.14 -9.68
CA GLY A 11 71.48 18.49 -8.82
C GLY A 11 70.38 17.84 -9.70
N VAL A 12 70.35 16.54 -9.67
CA VAL A 12 69.29 15.72 -10.27
C VAL A 12 68.01 15.98 -9.51
N VAL A 13 67.06 16.66 -10.14
CA VAL A 13 65.69 16.76 -9.63
C VAL A 13 64.95 15.47 -10.00
N ALA A 14 64.91 14.55 -9.06
CA ALA A 14 64.05 13.38 -9.15
C ALA A 14 62.60 13.84 -8.88
N GLY A 15 61.84 14.00 -9.94
CA GLY A 15 60.38 14.23 -9.84
C GLY A 15 59.66 13.00 -9.32
N LEU A 16 59.23 13.05 -8.06
CA LEU A 16 58.23 12.12 -7.54
C LEU A 16 56.88 12.50 -8.14
N LEU A 17 56.45 11.81 -9.19
CA LEU A 17 55.08 11.73 -9.62
C LEU A 17 54.31 10.92 -8.54
N MET A 18 53.71 11.58 -7.58
CA MET A 18 52.63 11.01 -6.78
C MET A 18 51.42 10.86 -7.71
N ALA A 19 51.20 9.65 -8.21
CA ALA A 19 49.94 9.25 -8.78
C ALA A 19 48.90 9.28 -7.65
N ALA A 20 48.21 10.39 -7.51
CA ALA A 20 47.00 10.47 -6.70
C ALA A 20 45.99 9.56 -7.38
N SER A 21 45.86 8.32 -6.92
CA SER A 21 44.76 7.45 -7.23
C SER A 21 43.51 8.10 -6.67
N VAL A 22 42.81 8.88 -7.50
CA VAL A 22 41.45 9.32 -7.23
C VAL A 22 40.62 8.03 -7.28
N THR A 23 40.45 7.40 -6.14
CA THR A 23 39.39 6.42 -6.00
C THR A 23 38.07 7.21 -6.17
N ALA A 24 37.55 7.22 -7.39
CA ALA A 24 36.19 7.63 -7.63
C ALA A 24 35.33 6.69 -6.78
N SER A 25 34.92 7.17 -5.59
CA SER A 25 33.86 6.52 -4.83
C SER A 25 32.66 6.55 -5.75
N ALA A 26 32.29 5.39 -6.31
CA ALA A 26 31.06 5.29 -7.06
C ALA A 26 29.96 5.75 -6.11
N GLU A 27 29.27 6.81 -6.45
CA GLU A 27 28.13 7.31 -5.69
C GLU A 27 27.17 6.13 -5.48
N GLU A 28 26.88 5.81 -4.22
CA GLU A 28 26.04 4.67 -3.87
C GLU A 28 24.64 4.95 -4.46
N LYS A 29 24.27 4.17 -5.47
CA LYS A 29 22.96 4.31 -6.11
C LYS A 29 21.90 3.92 -5.09
N THR A 30 21.00 4.85 -4.78
CA THR A 30 19.90 4.63 -3.84
C THR A 30 18.56 4.77 -4.56
N LEU A 31 17.61 3.89 -4.25
CA LEU A 31 16.23 3.92 -4.70
C LEU A 31 15.31 4.08 -3.49
N HIS A 32 14.51 5.13 -3.48
CA HIS A 32 13.53 5.42 -2.44
C HIS A 32 12.16 4.92 -2.88
N VAL A 33 11.64 3.95 -2.14
CA VAL A 33 10.37 3.28 -2.43
C VAL A 33 9.36 3.55 -1.32
N TYR A 34 8.13 3.92 -1.69
CA TYR A 34 7.02 4.08 -0.77
C TYR A 34 5.87 3.16 -1.19
N ASN A 35 5.64 2.12 -0.43
CA ASN A 35 4.72 1.04 -0.77
C ASN A 35 3.75 0.76 0.39
N TRP A 36 2.75 -0.05 0.11
CA TRP A 36 1.81 -0.56 1.12
C TRP A 36 2.54 -1.40 2.16
N SER A 37 2.15 -1.25 3.42
CA SER A 37 2.60 -2.14 4.49
C SER A 37 2.16 -3.58 4.19
N ASP A 38 3.04 -4.54 4.51
CA ASP A 38 2.77 -5.98 4.38
C ASP A 38 2.57 -6.54 2.95
N TYR A 39 2.80 -5.76 1.89
CA TYR A 39 2.59 -6.18 0.48
C TYR A 39 3.88 -6.39 -0.30
N ILE A 40 4.94 -6.89 0.34
CA ILE A 40 6.19 -7.30 -0.31
C ILE A 40 6.74 -8.57 0.35
N ALA A 41 7.31 -9.48 -0.41
CA ALA A 41 7.96 -10.66 0.17
C ALA A 41 9.21 -10.25 0.97
N PRO A 42 9.48 -10.91 2.13
CA PRO A 42 10.50 -10.45 3.07
C PRO A 42 11.92 -10.43 2.49
N ASP A 43 12.20 -11.21 1.46
CA ASP A 43 13.52 -11.33 0.84
C ASP A 43 13.71 -10.49 -0.44
N THR A 44 12.65 -9.83 -0.93
CA THR A 44 12.64 -9.10 -2.21
C THR A 44 13.68 -7.98 -2.23
N LEU A 45 13.71 -7.14 -1.19
CA LEU A 45 14.64 -6.00 -1.14
C LEU A 45 16.09 -6.48 -1.11
N ALA A 46 16.39 -7.51 -0.31
CA ALA A 46 17.75 -8.07 -0.22
C ALA A 46 18.22 -8.69 -1.55
N LYS A 47 17.30 -9.39 -2.26
CA LYS A 47 17.58 -9.95 -3.58
C LYS A 47 17.85 -8.84 -4.60
N PHE A 48 16.99 -7.83 -4.65
CA PHE A 48 17.14 -6.69 -5.57
C PHE A 48 18.48 -5.98 -5.35
N GLN A 49 18.81 -5.65 -4.08
CA GLN A 49 20.08 -5.01 -3.76
C GLN A 49 21.29 -5.85 -4.15
N LYS A 50 21.22 -7.17 -3.92
CA LYS A 50 22.28 -8.11 -4.30
C LYS A 50 22.48 -8.18 -5.81
N GLU A 51 21.40 -8.18 -6.58
CA GLU A 51 21.43 -8.34 -8.04
C GLU A 51 21.85 -7.04 -8.75
N THR A 52 21.45 -5.90 -8.23
CA THR A 52 21.62 -4.61 -8.91
C THR A 52 22.73 -3.74 -8.35
N GLY A 53 23.13 -3.97 -7.10
CA GLY A 53 24.03 -3.08 -6.35
C GLY A 53 23.35 -1.75 -5.95
N ILE A 54 22.02 -1.62 -6.11
CA ILE A 54 21.24 -0.43 -5.74
C ILE A 54 20.72 -0.62 -4.33
N LYS A 55 21.05 0.31 -3.44
CA LYS A 55 20.49 0.36 -2.09
C LYS A 55 19.03 0.79 -2.14
N VAL A 56 18.16 0.12 -1.39
CA VAL A 56 16.76 0.49 -1.29
C VAL A 56 16.47 1.11 0.08
N VAL A 57 15.92 2.31 0.07
CA VAL A 57 15.26 2.94 1.23
C VAL A 57 13.78 2.70 1.05
N TYR A 58 13.19 1.96 2.00
CA TYR A 58 11.84 1.45 1.87
C TYR A 58 10.96 1.96 3.00
N ASP A 59 10.00 2.79 2.65
CA ASP A 59 8.98 3.30 3.56
C ASP A 59 7.62 2.69 3.24
N VAL A 60 6.72 2.69 4.23
CA VAL A 60 5.39 2.09 4.08
C VAL A 60 4.28 3.05 4.45
N PHE A 61 3.11 2.83 3.83
CA PHE A 61 1.85 3.48 4.16
C PHE A 61 0.72 2.45 4.23
N ASP A 62 -0.43 2.83 4.76
CA ASP A 62 -1.59 1.96 4.98
C ASP A 62 -2.90 2.51 4.39
N SER A 63 -2.87 3.69 3.76
CA SER A 63 -4.00 4.21 2.98
C SER A 63 -3.55 5.10 1.83
N ASN A 64 -4.35 5.13 0.76
CA ASN A 64 -4.10 6.04 -0.37
C ASN A 64 -4.13 7.51 0.05
N GLU A 65 -4.94 7.85 1.03
CA GLU A 65 -5.07 9.21 1.56
C GLU A 65 -3.78 9.68 2.22
N VAL A 66 -3.10 8.80 2.95
CA VAL A 66 -1.77 9.07 3.54
C VAL A 66 -0.72 9.27 2.45
N LEU A 67 -0.69 8.36 1.45
CA LEU A 67 0.20 8.49 0.30
C LEU A 67 -0.03 9.82 -0.43
N GLU A 68 -1.29 10.12 -0.77
CA GLU A 68 -1.66 11.34 -1.50
C GLU A 68 -1.28 12.61 -0.74
N GLY A 69 -1.61 12.67 0.54
CA GLY A 69 -1.24 13.81 1.39
C GLY A 69 0.26 14.08 1.37
N LYS A 70 1.07 13.01 1.38
CA LYS A 70 2.52 13.11 1.29
C LYS A 70 2.99 13.58 -0.10
N LEU A 71 2.45 13.01 -1.18
CA LEU A 71 2.83 13.38 -2.55
C LEU A 71 2.43 14.81 -2.89
N MET A 72 1.23 15.25 -2.47
CA MET A 72 0.74 16.61 -2.71
C MET A 72 1.50 17.68 -1.94
N ALA A 73 2.17 17.33 -0.83
CA ALA A 73 3.07 18.23 -0.12
C ALA A 73 4.35 18.56 -0.92
N GLY A 74 4.66 17.77 -1.95
CA GLY A 74 5.80 17.94 -2.85
C GLY A 74 7.15 17.57 -2.24
N SER A 75 8.16 17.45 -3.10
CA SER A 75 9.58 17.20 -2.70
C SER A 75 9.76 16.03 -1.73
N THR A 76 9.06 14.92 -1.96
CA THR A 76 9.05 13.77 -1.06
C THR A 76 10.34 12.95 -1.10
N GLY A 77 11.09 13.05 -2.20
CA GLY A 77 12.31 12.27 -2.43
C GLY A 77 12.06 10.79 -2.78
N TYR A 78 10.82 10.38 -3.03
CA TYR A 78 10.54 9.02 -3.52
C TYR A 78 10.73 8.91 -5.02
N ASP A 79 11.36 7.80 -5.44
CA ASP A 79 11.56 7.44 -6.85
C ASP A 79 10.44 6.51 -7.35
N LEU A 80 9.88 5.70 -6.45
CA LEU A 80 8.81 4.74 -6.76
C LEU A 80 7.75 4.76 -5.66
N VAL A 81 6.49 4.90 -6.07
CA VAL A 81 5.33 4.83 -5.18
C VAL A 81 4.25 3.91 -5.75
N VAL A 82 3.36 3.40 -4.91
CA VAL A 82 2.37 2.38 -5.30
C VAL A 82 0.95 2.83 -4.93
N PRO A 83 0.36 3.82 -5.63
CA PRO A 83 -1.04 4.19 -5.43
C PRO A 83 -1.99 3.15 -6.03
N SER A 84 -3.24 3.14 -5.57
CA SER A 84 -4.32 2.47 -6.31
C SER A 84 -4.63 3.21 -7.62
N SER A 85 -5.19 2.51 -8.60
CA SER A 85 -5.37 3.03 -9.97
C SER A 85 -6.17 4.33 -10.06
N ASN A 86 -7.24 4.46 -9.27
CA ASN A 86 -8.05 5.68 -9.18
C ASN A 86 -7.29 6.87 -8.58
N PHE A 87 -6.36 6.62 -7.65
CA PHE A 87 -5.47 7.65 -7.11
C PHE A 87 -4.34 8.00 -8.09
N LEU A 88 -3.80 6.99 -8.79
CA LEU A 88 -2.83 7.22 -9.87
C LEU A 88 -3.39 8.17 -10.94
N GLU A 89 -4.65 7.99 -11.33
CA GLU A 89 -5.31 8.85 -12.31
C GLU A 89 -5.27 10.32 -11.91
N ARG A 90 -5.79 10.67 -10.74
CA ARG A 90 -5.85 12.07 -10.31
C ARG A 90 -4.49 12.67 -9.97
N GLN A 91 -3.58 11.87 -9.44
CA GLN A 91 -2.21 12.30 -9.13
C GLN A 91 -1.40 12.53 -10.41
N SER A 92 -1.60 11.71 -11.45
CA SER A 92 -0.96 11.95 -12.76
C SER A 92 -1.52 13.18 -13.46
N GLN A 93 -2.84 13.46 -13.34
CA GLN A 93 -3.45 14.71 -13.80
C GLN A 93 -2.89 15.94 -13.08
N ALA A 94 -2.53 15.80 -11.81
CA ALA A 94 -1.86 16.84 -11.03
C ALA A 94 -0.35 16.98 -11.33
N GLY A 95 0.20 16.16 -12.24
CA GLY A 95 1.60 16.23 -12.65
C GLY A 95 2.60 15.66 -11.64
N ILE A 96 2.16 14.75 -10.76
CA ILE A 96 3.01 14.15 -9.73
C ILE A 96 4.02 13.16 -10.33
N PHE A 97 3.64 12.45 -11.39
CA PHE A 97 4.42 11.33 -11.93
C PHE A 97 5.08 11.68 -13.26
N GLU A 98 6.27 11.13 -13.46
CA GLU A 98 6.93 11.14 -14.76
C GLU A 98 6.44 9.96 -15.62
N PRO A 99 6.32 10.14 -16.96
CA PRO A 99 5.98 9.04 -17.85
C PRO A 99 7.02 7.93 -17.82
N LEU A 100 6.56 6.68 -17.84
CA LEU A 100 7.42 5.51 -17.93
C LEU A 100 8.11 5.41 -19.28
N ASP A 101 9.42 5.22 -19.28
CA ASP A 101 10.18 4.85 -20.47
C ASP A 101 10.17 3.33 -20.66
N LYS A 102 9.15 2.83 -21.37
CA LYS A 102 8.97 1.39 -21.59
C LYS A 102 10.12 0.75 -22.38
N SER A 103 10.91 1.52 -23.11
CA SER A 103 12.08 1.01 -23.84
C SER A 103 13.19 0.51 -22.88
N LYS A 104 13.19 1.02 -21.64
CA LYS A 104 14.10 0.61 -20.56
C LYS A 104 13.55 -0.52 -19.69
N MET A 105 12.37 -1.04 -20.01
CA MET A 105 11.66 -2.03 -19.21
C MET A 105 11.57 -3.38 -19.96
N PRO A 106 12.64 -4.18 -20.07
CA PRO A 106 12.65 -5.40 -20.89
C PRO A 106 11.64 -6.44 -20.41
N ASN A 107 11.25 -6.40 -19.14
CA ASN A 107 10.28 -7.31 -18.54
C ASN A 107 8.83 -6.83 -18.67
N TYR A 108 8.57 -5.66 -19.26
CA TYR A 108 7.21 -5.14 -19.48
C TYR A 108 6.33 -6.14 -20.24
N LYS A 109 6.92 -6.90 -21.19
CA LYS A 109 6.27 -7.97 -21.96
C LYS A 109 5.73 -9.15 -21.11
N ASN A 110 6.17 -9.26 -19.86
CA ASN A 110 5.74 -10.33 -18.94
C ASN A 110 4.49 -9.93 -18.13
N LEU A 111 4.05 -8.67 -18.23
CA LEU A 111 2.84 -8.21 -17.55
C LEU A 111 1.59 -8.83 -18.19
N ASP A 112 0.60 -9.10 -17.36
CA ASP A 112 -0.68 -9.63 -17.81
C ASP A 112 -1.40 -8.59 -18.68
N PRO A 113 -1.73 -8.91 -19.95
CA PRO A 113 -2.36 -7.96 -20.87
C PRO A 113 -3.79 -7.59 -20.46
N GLU A 114 -4.52 -8.44 -19.74
CA GLU A 114 -5.87 -8.12 -19.25
C GLU A 114 -5.78 -7.12 -18.08
N MET A 115 -4.80 -7.28 -17.20
CA MET A 115 -4.54 -6.29 -16.14
C MET A 115 -4.11 -4.96 -16.72
N LEU A 116 -3.27 -4.94 -17.76
CA LEU A 116 -2.89 -3.71 -18.44
C LEU A 116 -4.09 -3.00 -19.08
N LYS A 117 -5.05 -3.74 -19.64
CA LYS A 117 -6.30 -3.16 -20.16
C LYS A 117 -7.17 -2.59 -19.03
N LEU A 118 -7.24 -3.28 -17.90
CA LEU A 118 -8.03 -2.84 -16.76
C LEU A 118 -7.51 -1.51 -16.21
N VAL A 119 -6.21 -1.42 -15.92
CA VAL A 119 -5.63 -0.18 -15.37
C VAL A 119 -5.56 0.95 -16.39
N ALA A 120 -5.65 0.66 -17.69
CA ALA A 120 -5.70 1.67 -18.75
C ALA A 120 -6.96 2.56 -18.68
N HIS A 121 -7.99 2.16 -17.94
CA HIS A 121 -9.14 3.03 -17.65
C HIS A 121 -8.75 4.26 -16.85
N ASN A 122 -7.80 4.11 -15.94
CA ASN A 122 -7.32 5.17 -15.05
C ASN A 122 -5.98 5.78 -15.53
N ASP A 123 -5.19 5.03 -16.27
CA ASP A 123 -3.90 5.49 -16.81
C ASP A 123 -3.81 5.13 -18.30
N LYS A 124 -4.28 6.03 -19.14
CA LYS A 124 -4.32 5.82 -20.59
C LYS A 124 -2.95 5.38 -21.11
N ASP A 125 -2.94 4.27 -21.86
CA ASP A 125 -1.75 3.65 -22.45
C ASP A 125 -0.75 3.14 -21.39
N ASN A 126 -1.14 3.00 -20.14
CA ASN A 126 -0.27 2.67 -18.99
C ASN A 126 0.98 3.54 -19.00
N LYS A 127 0.76 4.85 -19.03
CA LYS A 127 1.80 5.85 -19.25
C LYS A 127 2.63 6.07 -17.98
N TYR A 128 2.00 6.00 -16.82
CA TYR A 128 2.63 6.38 -15.55
C TYR A 128 2.81 5.20 -14.59
N GLY A 129 2.06 4.12 -14.78
CA GLY A 129 2.09 2.98 -13.88
C GLY A 129 2.10 1.62 -14.58
N ILE A 130 2.44 0.60 -13.81
CA ILE A 130 2.28 -0.81 -14.16
C ILE A 130 1.50 -1.50 -13.04
N PRO A 131 0.63 -2.48 -13.35
CA PRO A 131 -0.11 -3.21 -12.33
C PRO A 131 0.87 -3.97 -11.41
N TYR A 132 0.67 -3.83 -10.11
CA TYR A 132 1.44 -4.50 -9.07
C TYR A 132 0.66 -5.67 -8.47
N LEU A 133 -0.48 -5.37 -7.87
CA LEU A 133 -1.38 -6.33 -7.25
C LEU A 133 -2.82 -5.93 -7.51
N MET A 134 -3.72 -6.92 -7.53
CA MET A 134 -5.16 -6.71 -7.47
C MET A 134 -5.67 -7.18 -6.11
N VAL A 135 -6.43 -6.33 -5.44
CA VAL A 135 -6.95 -6.57 -4.10
C VAL A 135 -8.44 -6.26 -4.08
N THR A 136 -9.21 -7.04 -3.34
CA THR A 136 -10.64 -6.77 -3.11
C THR A 136 -10.87 -6.32 -1.69
N THR A 137 -11.78 -5.34 -1.52
CA THR A 137 -12.30 -4.93 -0.22
C THR A 137 -13.50 -5.79 0.14
N GLY A 138 -13.47 -6.37 1.33
CA GLY A 138 -14.52 -7.29 1.79
C GLY A 138 -14.55 -7.35 3.31
N ILE A 139 -14.95 -8.50 3.84
CA ILE A 139 -15.10 -8.69 5.28
C ILE A 139 -14.19 -9.80 5.78
N GLY A 140 -13.27 -9.42 6.69
CA GLY A 140 -12.51 -10.35 7.51
C GLY A 140 -13.20 -10.60 8.84
N TYR A 141 -13.29 -11.86 9.29
CA TYR A 141 -13.99 -12.14 10.51
C TYR A 141 -13.46 -13.38 11.25
N ASN A 142 -13.63 -13.37 12.58
CA ASN A 142 -13.42 -14.53 13.44
C ASN A 142 -14.70 -15.38 13.41
N VAL A 143 -14.60 -16.57 12.82
CA VAL A 143 -15.74 -17.47 12.57
C VAL A 143 -16.50 -17.81 13.84
N ASP A 144 -15.76 -18.14 14.90
CA ASP A 144 -16.36 -18.60 16.16
C ASP A 144 -17.03 -17.45 16.92
N LYS A 145 -16.41 -16.28 16.96
CA LYS A 145 -16.97 -15.10 17.64
C LYS A 145 -18.20 -14.55 16.93
N VAL A 146 -18.18 -14.48 15.60
CA VAL A 146 -19.35 -14.05 14.79
C VAL A 146 -20.50 -15.02 14.98
N LYS A 147 -20.23 -16.34 14.93
CA LYS A 147 -21.23 -17.36 15.19
C LYS A 147 -21.80 -17.29 16.62
N ALA A 148 -20.95 -17.00 17.60
CA ALA A 148 -21.39 -16.82 19.00
C ALA A 148 -22.29 -15.58 19.16
N ALA A 149 -22.01 -14.49 18.46
CA ALA A 149 -22.77 -13.24 18.56
C ALA A 149 -24.08 -13.24 17.77
N LEU A 150 -24.11 -13.82 16.57
CA LEU A 150 -25.22 -13.74 15.62
C LEU A 150 -25.93 -15.08 15.39
N GLY A 151 -25.37 -16.18 15.87
CA GLY A 151 -25.92 -17.53 15.64
C GLY A 151 -25.44 -18.15 14.33
N LYS A 152 -26.02 -19.32 14.00
CA LYS A 152 -25.66 -20.12 12.82
C LYS A 152 -26.07 -19.45 11.50
N ASP A 153 -27.05 -18.56 11.53
CA ASP A 153 -27.63 -17.89 10.37
C ASP A 153 -27.03 -16.48 10.17
N ALA A 154 -25.83 -16.23 10.75
CA ALA A 154 -25.09 -15.01 10.52
C ALA A 154 -24.85 -14.79 9.01
N PRO A 155 -25.08 -13.58 8.48
CA PRO A 155 -24.98 -13.31 7.04
C PRO A 155 -23.50 -13.15 6.61
N VAL A 156 -22.72 -14.23 6.70
CA VAL A 156 -21.29 -14.27 6.34
C VAL A 156 -21.07 -14.39 4.83
N ASP A 157 -21.96 -13.84 4.06
CA ASP A 157 -21.93 -13.70 2.60
C ASP A 157 -22.41 -12.32 2.12
N SER A 158 -22.66 -11.39 3.04
CA SER A 158 -23.31 -10.11 2.75
C SER A 158 -22.74 -8.96 3.57
N TRP A 159 -22.76 -7.75 3.02
CA TRP A 159 -22.52 -6.51 3.75
C TRP A 159 -23.47 -6.31 4.92
N ASP A 160 -24.65 -6.98 4.91
CA ASP A 160 -25.57 -7.00 6.04
C ASP A 160 -24.91 -7.38 7.37
N LEU A 161 -23.82 -8.14 7.33
CA LEU A 161 -23.10 -8.53 8.54
C LEU A 161 -22.68 -7.30 9.38
N ILE A 162 -22.25 -6.25 8.72
CA ILE A 162 -21.66 -5.06 9.37
C ILE A 162 -22.36 -3.75 9.04
N LEU A 163 -23.15 -3.68 7.96
CA LEU A 163 -23.86 -2.46 7.58
C LEU A 163 -25.33 -2.44 8.06
N LYS A 164 -25.87 -3.55 8.58
CA LYS A 164 -27.13 -3.54 9.32
C LYS A 164 -26.86 -3.16 10.78
N PRO A 165 -27.45 -2.06 11.28
CA PRO A 165 -27.23 -1.59 12.65
C PRO A 165 -27.49 -2.67 13.73
N GLU A 166 -28.54 -3.46 13.55
CA GLU A 166 -28.92 -4.54 14.48
C GLU A 166 -27.91 -5.69 14.56
N ASN A 167 -27.20 -5.99 13.46
CA ASN A 167 -26.12 -6.98 13.44
C ASN A 167 -24.86 -6.41 14.07
N LEU A 168 -24.51 -5.18 13.69
CA LEU A 168 -23.32 -4.51 14.20
C LEU A 168 -23.40 -4.28 15.73
N GLU A 169 -24.59 -3.96 16.24
CA GLU A 169 -24.81 -3.81 17.68
C GLU A 169 -24.47 -5.09 18.46
N LYS A 170 -24.87 -6.26 17.94
CA LYS A 170 -24.55 -7.55 18.55
C LYS A 170 -23.04 -7.88 18.48
N LEU A 171 -22.36 -7.41 17.43
CA LEU A 171 -20.91 -7.62 17.23
C LEU A 171 -20.06 -6.64 18.04
N LYS A 172 -20.63 -5.56 18.57
CA LYS A 172 -19.93 -4.51 19.32
C LYS A 172 -19.04 -5.06 20.43
N SER A 173 -19.55 -6.00 21.21
CA SER A 173 -18.84 -6.56 22.37
C SER A 173 -17.58 -7.32 21.97
N CYS A 174 -17.59 -8.02 20.85
CA CYS A 174 -16.42 -8.76 20.37
C CYS A 174 -15.46 -7.92 19.53
N GLY A 175 -15.87 -6.70 19.16
CA GLY A 175 -15.03 -5.70 18.48
C GLY A 175 -15.17 -5.69 16.98
N VAL A 176 -15.40 -4.48 16.46
CA VAL A 176 -15.54 -4.19 15.03
C VAL A 176 -14.55 -3.11 14.62
N SER A 177 -13.87 -3.31 13.52
CA SER A 177 -12.98 -2.31 12.92
C SER A 177 -13.40 -1.98 11.50
N PHE A 178 -13.30 -0.71 11.13
CA PHE A 178 -13.41 -0.25 9.75
C PHE A 178 -12.08 0.32 9.31
N LEU A 179 -11.84 0.34 8.00
CA LEU A 179 -10.67 0.99 7.42
C LEU A 179 -10.67 2.49 7.71
N ASP A 180 -9.52 3.05 8.02
CA ASP A 180 -9.27 4.49 7.99
C ASP A 180 -8.90 4.91 6.56
N ALA A 181 -9.82 4.66 5.66
CA ALA A 181 -9.73 4.95 4.23
C ALA A 181 -11.14 5.36 3.76
N PRO A 182 -11.47 6.66 3.87
CA PRO A 182 -12.80 7.17 3.52
C PRO A 182 -13.25 6.80 2.11
N SER A 183 -12.34 6.78 1.14
CA SER A 183 -12.65 6.37 -0.24
C SER A 183 -13.21 4.95 -0.30
N GLU A 184 -12.62 4.00 0.45
CA GLU A 184 -13.07 2.61 0.52
C GLU A 184 -14.40 2.45 1.27
N VAL A 185 -14.49 3.08 2.45
CA VAL A 185 -15.66 2.94 3.32
C VAL A 185 -16.89 3.56 2.68
N TYR A 186 -16.78 4.76 2.10
CA TYR A 186 -17.93 5.39 1.42
C TYR A 186 -18.32 4.66 0.16
N ALA A 187 -17.35 4.22 -0.66
CA ALA A 187 -17.64 3.44 -1.85
C ALA A 187 -18.39 2.15 -1.50
N THR A 188 -17.98 1.43 -0.44
CA THR A 188 -18.66 0.26 0.10
C THR A 188 -20.11 0.58 0.51
N VAL A 189 -20.32 1.66 1.24
CA VAL A 189 -21.65 2.06 1.72
C VAL A 189 -22.54 2.52 0.57
N LEU A 190 -22.01 3.28 -0.39
CA LEU A 190 -22.75 3.68 -1.60
C LEU A 190 -23.20 2.46 -2.40
N HIS A 191 -22.30 1.51 -2.61
CA HIS A 191 -22.61 0.27 -3.31
C HIS A 191 -23.71 -0.52 -2.59
N TYR A 192 -23.60 -0.68 -1.26
CA TYR A 192 -24.62 -1.33 -0.43
C TYR A 192 -25.99 -0.64 -0.52
N LEU A 193 -26.03 0.67 -0.66
CA LEU A 193 -27.25 1.46 -0.84
C LEU A 193 -27.75 1.48 -2.29
N GLY A 194 -27.15 0.72 -3.20
CA GLY A 194 -27.51 0.66 -4.62
C GLY A 194 -27.15 1.92 -5.41
N LYS A 195 -26.15 2.68 -4.93
CA LYS A 195 -25.60 3.85 -5.61
C LYS A 195 -24.29 3.52 -6.32
N ASP A 196 -23.85 4.42 -7.19
CA ASP A 196 -22.54 4.33 -7.82
C ASP A 196 -21.45 4.49 -6.76
N PRO A 197 -20.58 3.48 -6.53
CA PRO A 197 -19.47 3.58 -5.58
C PRO A 197 -18.45 4.67 -5.95
N ASN A 198 -18.39 5.04 -7.23
CA ASN A 198 -17.51 6.07 -7.77
C ASN A 198 -18.23 7.41 -8.00
N SER A 199 -19.38 7.64 -7.33
CA SER A 199 -20.17 8.87 -7.50
C SER A 199 -19.30 10.10 -7.27
N THR A 200 -19.44 11.09 -8.14
CA THR A 200 -18.86 12.43 -7.98
C THR A 200 -19.87 13.44 -7.41
N ASN A 201 -21.10 12.99 -7.13
CA ASN A 201 -22.14 13.84 -6.55
C ASN A 201 -22.01 13.90 -5.02
N ALA A 202 -21.67 15.06 -4.48
CA ALA A 202 -21.54 15.28 -3.04
C ALA A 202 -22.80 14.90 -2.24
N ALA A 203 -24.00 14.99 -2.81
CA ALA A 203 -25.24 14.62 -2.14
C ALA A 203 -25.35 13.13 -1.84
N ASP A 204 -24.65 12.27 -2.59
CA ASP A 204 -24.63 10.83 -2.32
C ASP A 204 -23.87 10.52 -1.04
N TYR A 205 -22.84 11.28 -0.74
CA TYR A 205 -22.02 11.14 0.46
C TYR A 205 -22.66 11.78 1.69
N THR A 206 -23.23 12.98 1.57
CA THR A 206 -23.76 13.77 2.70
C THR A 206 -25.18 13.36 3.13
N GLY A 207 -25.86 12.51 2.37
CA GLY A 207 -27.20 12.00 2.66
C GLY A 207 -27.18 10.61 3.29
N ALA A 208 -27.87 9.65 2.66
CA ALA A 208 -28.12 8.31 3.19
C ALA A 208 -26.84 7.54 3.59
N ALA A 209 -25.73 7.72 2.87
CA ALA A 209 -24.47 7.09 3.21
C ALA A 209 -23.90 7.59 4.54
N ASN A 210 -23.86 8.91 4.73
CA ASN A 210 -23.43 9.50 6.00
C ASN A 210 -24.37 9.14 7.14
N ASP A 211 -25.69 9.18 6.90
CA ASP A 211 -26.70 8.82 7.92
C ASP A 211 -26.53 7.38 8.39
N LEU A 212 -26.23 6.46 7.47
CA LEU A 212 -25.95 5.07 7.82
C LEU A 212 -24.67 4.96 8.66
N LEU A 213 -23.57 5.57 8.21
CA LEU A 213 -22.30 5.56 8.92
C LEU A 213 -22.40 6.16 10.33
N LEU A 214 -23.17 7.24 10.51
CA LEU A 214 -23.43 7.82 11.83
C LEU A 214 -24.20 6.87 12.77
N LYS A 215 -25.14 6.08 12.23
CA LYS A 215 -25.86 5.05 13.01
C LYS A 215 -24.94 3.90 13.40
N LEU A 216 -24.01 3.53 12.54
CA LEU A 216 -23.06 2.42 12.78
C LEU A 216 -21.92 2.82 13.74
N ARG A 217 -21.52 4.11 13.72
CA ARG A 217 -20.34 4.64 14.44
C ARG A 217 -20.25 4.23 15.91
N PRO A 218 -21.32 4.26 16.73
CA PRO A 218 -21.25 3.86 18.14
C PRO A 218 -20.89 2.39 18.41
N ASN A 219 -20.97 1.54 17.36
CA ASN A 219 -20.70 0.11 17.42
C ASN A 219 -19.35 -0.27 16.79
N ILE A 220 -18.64 0.71 16.20
CA ILE A 220 -17.30 0.53 15.65
C ILE A 220 -16.28 0.89 16.72
N ARG A 221 -15.38 -0.05 17.03
CA ARG A 221 -14.36 0.12 18.07
C ARG A 221 -13.33 1.17 17.65
N TYR A 222 -12.82 1.06 16.43
CA TYR A 222 -11.87 2.01 15.85
C TYR A 222 -11.88 1.97 14.32
N PHE A 223 -11.24 2.99 13.73
CA PHE A 223 -10.88 3.05 12.32
C PHE A 223 -9.36 2.93 12.20
N HIS A 224 -8.87 1.98 11.41
CA HIS A 224 -7.45 1.83 11.13
C HIS A 224 -7.23 0.89 9.95
N SER A 225 -6.28 1.22 9.06
CA SER A 225 -6.08 0.48 7.82
C SER A 225 -5.02 -0.63 7.90
N SER A 226 -4.36 -0.83 9.05
CA SER A 226 -3.38 -1.91 9.24
C SER A 226 -3.52 -2.66 10.58
N GLN A 227 -3.92 -1.99 11.66
CA GLN A 227 -4.00 -2.60 13.01
C GLN A 227 -4.91 -3.84 13.04
N TYR A 228 -6.02 -3.82 12.30
CA TYR A 228 -7.00 -4.92 12.28
C TYR A 228 -6.39 -6.27 11.88
N ILE A 229 -5.25 -6.30 11.17
CA ILE A 229 -4.55 -7.53 10.78
C ILE A 229 -4.13 -8.31 12.04
N ASN A 230 -3.45 -7.63 12.95
CA ASN A 230 -3.01 -8.24 14.20
C ASN A 230 -4.18 -8.53 15.16
N ASP A 231 -5.15 -7.61 15.23
CA ASP A 231 -6.28 -7.75 16.15
C ASP A 231 -7.21 -8.90 15.72
N LEU A 232 -7.39 -9.14 14.41
CA LEU A 232 -8.06 -10.36 13.92
C LEU A 232 -7.24 -11.60 14.22
N ALA A 233 -5.93 -11.58 13.96
CA ALA A 233 -5.04 -12.72 14.19
C ALA A 233 -4.99 -13.15 15.66
N ASN A 234 -5.02 -12.18 16.57
CA ASN A 234 -5.02 -12.41 18.03
C ASN A 234 -6.42 -12.72 18.57
N GLY A 235 -7.47 -12.42 17.81
CA GLY A 235 -8.84 -12.52 18.25
C GLY A 235 -9.31 -11.35 19.13
N ASP A 236 -8.63 -10.21 19.09
CA ASP A 236 -9.00 -9.00 19.84
C ASP A 236 -10.23 -8.31 19.27
N ILE A 237 -10.46 -8.47 17.96
CA ILE A 237 -11.70 -8.09 17.27
C ILE A 237 -12.33 -9.32 16.60
N CYS A 238 -13.61 -9.22 16.26
CA CYS A 238 -14.32 -10.32 15.61
C CYS A 238 -14.63 -10.06 14.15
N VAL A 239 -14.64 -8.81 13.70
CA VAL A 239 -14.94 -8.49 12.30
C VAL A 239 -14.27 -7.17 11.89
N ALA A 240 -13.88 -7.09 10.62
CA ALA A 240 -13.33 -5.89 10.03
C ALA A 240 -13.78 -5.74 8.57
N ILE A 241 -14.03 -4.49 8.13
CA ILE A 241 -13.86 -4.17 6.71
C ILE A 241 -12.35 -4.18 6.46
N GLY A 242 -11.91 -4.95 5.48
CA GLY A 242 -10.49 -5.10 5.21
C GLY A 242 -10.21 -5.60 3.81
N TRP A 243 -8.96 -5.51 3.44
CA TRP A 243 -8.46 -6.01 2.17
C TRP A 243 -8.17 -7.52 2.24
N ALA A 244 -8.44 -8.22 1.14
CA ALA A 244 -8.26 -9.67 1.07
C ALA A 244 -6.88 -10.13 1.52
N GLY A 245 -5.81 -9.48 1.03
CA GLY A 245 -4.41 -9.81 1.37
C GLY A 245 -4.13 -9.71 2.87
N ASP A 246 -4.62 -8.67 3.51
CA ASP A 246 -4.47 -8.41 4.94
C ASP A 246 -5.18 -9.47 5.79
N VAL A 247 -6.42 -9.80 5.42
CA VAL A 247 -7.19 -10.81 6.15
C VAL A 247 -6.56 -12.20 6.01
N TRP A 248 -6.03 -12.53 4.82
CA TRP A 248 -5.25 -13.76 4.64
C TRP A 248 -3.97 -13.78 5.47
N GLN A 249 -3.30 -12.64 5.61
CA GLN A 249 -2.15 -12.52 6.51
C GLN A 249 -2.57 -12.72 7.97
N ALA A 250 -3.69 -12.13 8.41
CA ALA A 250 -4.24 -12.34 9.75
C ALA A 250 -4.53 -13.82 10.01
N ALA A 251 -5.16 -14.52 9.06
CA ALA A 251 -5.43 -15.95 9.14
C ALA A 251 -4.13 -16.78 9.26
N ASN A 252 -3.11 -16.45 8.46
CA ASN A 252 -1.82 -17.11 8.52
C ASN A 252 -1.10 -16.87 9.86
N ARG A 253 -1.08 -15.62 10.35
CA ARG A 253 -0.49 -15.27 11.66
C ARG A 253 -1.17 -16.04 12.80
N ALA A 254 -2.50 -16.13 12.79
CA ALA A 254 -3.24 -16.93 13.79
C ALA A 254 -2.88 -18.41 13.74
N LYS A 255 -2.78 -18.97 12.53
CA LYS A 255 -2.38 -20.38 12.32
C LYS A 255 -0.96 -20.65 12.80
N GLU A 256 -0.01 -19.78 12.47
CA GLU A 256 1.39 -19.90 12.89
C GLU A 256 1.53 -19.78 14.40
N ALA A 257 0.78 -18.86 15.03
CA ALA A 257 0.74 -18.67 16.48
C ALA A 257 0.05 -19.83 17.21
N LYS A 258 -0.70 -20.69 16.49
CA LYS A 258 -1.47 -21.82 17.06
C LYS A 258 -2.38 -21.40 18.23
N ASN A 259 -2.93 -20.18 18.17
CA ASN A 259 -3.72 -19.58 19.23
C ASN A 259 -5.20 -19.98 19.23
N GLY A 260 -5.62 -20.82 18.27
CA GLY A 260 -7.00 -21.30 18.16
C GLY A 260 -7.96 -20.30 17.48
N VAL A 261 -7.48 -19.14 17.03
CA VAL A 261 -8.29 -18.15 16.32
C VAL A 261 -8.52 -18.60 14.88
N ASN A 262 -9.79 -18.63 14.47
CA ASN A 262 -10.21 -19.02 13.13
C ASN A 262 -10.67 -17.77 12.36
N VAL A 263 -9.78 -17.22 11.53
CA VAL A 263 -10.06 -16.05 10.68
C VAL A 263 -10.44 -16.49 9.28
N SER A 264 -11.51 -15.91 8.76
CA SER A 264 -11.98 -16.12 7.38
C SER A 264 -12.23 -14.79 6.69
N TYR A 265 -12.30 -14.85 5.37
CA TYR A 265 -12.61 -13.71 4.50
C TYR A 265 -13.72 -14.11 3.53
N PHE A 266 -14.60 -13.17 3.22
CA PHE A 266 -15.52 -13.32 2.11
C PHE A 266 -15.68 -12.01 1.35
N ILE A 267 -15.96 -12.17 0.05
CA ILE A 267 -16.47 -11.12 -0.81
C ILE A 267 -17.98 -11.13 -0.66
N PRO A 268 -18.62 -10.04 -0.21
CA PRO A 268 -20.06 -9.99 -0.11
C PRO A 268 -20.75 -10.23 -1.45
N LYS A 269 -21.91 -10.88 -1.41
CA LYS A 269 -22.71 -11.22 -2.60
C LYS A 269 -23.24 -10.02 -3.38
N GLU A 270 -23.33 -8.87 -2.72
CA GLU A 270 -23.68 -7.60 -3.34
C GLU A 270 -22.53 -7.06 -4.21
N GLY A 271 -21.36 -7.60 -4.06
CA GLY A 271 -20.15 -7.24 -4.78
C GLY A 271 -19.07 -6.65 -3.87
N ALA A 272 -17.81 -6.82 -4.29
CA ALA A 272 -16.65 -6.18 -3.70
C ALA A 272 -16.26 -4.96 -4.52
N LEU A 273 -15.54 -4.06 -3.87
CA LEU A 273 -14.74 -3.05 -4.55
C LEU A 273 -13.37 -3.67 -4.89
N ALA A 274 -12.85 -3.37 -6.07
CA ALA A 274 -11.56 -3.83 -6.54
C ALA A 274 -10.78 -2.69 -7.22
#